data_644a707729eec7b8981f58d4fb1bbd98
#
_entry.id   644a707729eec7b8981f58d4fb1bbd98
#
_cell.length_a   1.000
_cell.length_b   1.000
_cell.length_c   1.000
_cell.angle_alpha   90.00
_cell.angle_beta   90.00
_cell.angle_gamma   90.00
#
_symmetry.space_group_name_H-M   'P 1'
#
loop_
_entity.id
_entity.type
_entity.pdbx_description
1 polymer ?
#
loop_
_entity_poly.entity_id
_entity_poly.type
_entity_poly.pdbx_seq_one_letter_code
_entity_poly.pdbx_strand_id
1 'polypeptide(L)'
;LQSYYEYSQDQRVIDLMTNYFKWQMTVPDDKLLEDYWENSRGGDNIISIYWLYNHTGDAFLLELAEKIHRNTADWTKSTSLPNWHNVNIAQCFREPATYYMQTGDSAMLKASYNVHHLIRRTFGQVPGGMFGADENARLGYIDPRQGVETCGLVEQMASDEIMLCMTGDPMWAEHCEEVAFNSYPAAVMPDFKALRYITCPNHTVSDSKNHHPGIDNRGPFLSMNPFSSRCCQHNHAQGWPYFSEHLVLATPDNGICLLYT
;
A
#
# COMPACT_ATOMS: atom_id res chain seq x y z
N LEU A 1 0.97 -9.99 -12.77
CA LEU A 1 1.73 -11.18 -13.20
C LEU A 1 1.53 -12.33 -12.22
N GLN A 2 1.73 -12.11 -10.92
CA GLN A 2 1.54 -13.13 -9.87
C GLN A 2 0.14 -13.74 -9.95
N SER A 3 -0.93 -12.94 -9.85
CA SER A 3 -2.31 -13.40 -9.92
C SER A 3 -2.62 -14.17 -11.22
N TYR A 4 -2.01 -13.77 -12.34
CA TYR A 4 -2.14 -14.51 -13.59
C TYR A 4 -1.44 -15.88 -13.52
N TYR A 5 -0.26 -15.93 -12.90
CA TYR A 5 0.45 -17.22 -12.69
C TYR A 5 -0.33 -18.15 -11.76
N GLU A 6 -0.84 -17.64 -10.65
CA GLU A 6 -1.62 -18.43 -9.69
C GLU A 6 -2.84 -19.10 -10.37
N TYR A 7 -3.48 -18.38 -11.29
CA TYR A 7 -4.60 -18.91 -12.06
C TYR A 7 -4.16 -19.86 -13.19
N SER A 8 -3.15 -19.47 -13.98
CA SER A 8 -2.83 -20.14 -15.26
C SER A 8 -1.69 -21.14 -15.18
N GLN A 9 -0.82 -21.04 -14.17
CA GLN A 9 0.44 -21.78 -14.05
C GLN A 9 1.36 -21.59 -15.27
N ASP A 10 1.25 -20.43 -15.95
CA ASP A 10 2.01 -20.13 -17.16
C ASP A 10 3.48 -19.84 -16.83
N GLN A 11 4.36 -20.77 -17.18
CA GLN A 11 5.80 -20.68 -16.89
C GLN A 11 6.45 -19.41 -17.47
N ARG A 12 5.89 -18.83 -18.52
CA ARG A 12 6.41 -17.59 -19.10
C ARG A 12 6.43 -16.42 -18.12
N VAL A 13 5.56 -16.45 -17.09
CA VAL A 13 5.55 -15.44 -16.01
C VAL A 13 6.82 -15.55 -15.17
N ILE A 14 7.17 -16.76 -14.77
CA ILE A 14 8.42 -17.04 -14.00
C ILE A 14 9.63 -16.60 -14.81
N ASP A 15 9.69 -16.99 -16.09
CA ASP A 15 10.80 -16.65 -16.98
C ASP A 15 10.94 -15.13 -17.15
N LEU A 16 9.82 -14.45 -17.37
CA LEU A 16 9.80 -12.98 -17.50
C LEU A 16 10.28 -12.27 -16.23
N MET A 17 9.74 -12.66 -15.08
CA MET A 17 10.10 -12.04 -13.79
C MET A 17 11.54 -12.32 -13.44
N THR A 18 12.03 -13.55 -13.69
CA THR A 18 13.42 -13.92 -13.48
C THR A 18 14.37 -13.06 -14.33
N ASN A 19 14.04 -12.88 -15.61
CA ASN A 19 14.86 -12.05 -16.50
C ASN A 19 14.82 -10.57 -16.09
N TYR A 20 13.67 -10.07 -15.67
CA TYR A 20 13.52 -8.70 -15.16
C TYR A 20 14.38 -8.48 -13.90
N PHE A 21 14.32 -9.38 -12.94
CA PHE A 21 15.08 -9.25 -11.70
C PHE A 21 16.59 -9.46 -11.91
N LYS A 22 17.00 -10.32 -12.84
CA LYS A 22 18.40 -10.40 -13.26
C LYS A 22 18.88 -9.09 -13.87
N TRP A 23 18.05 -8.44 -14.69
CA TRP A 23 18.37 -7.11 -15.19
C TRP A 23 18.50 -6.09 -14.05
N GLN A 24 17.58 -6.05 -13.10
CA GLN A 24 17.68 -5.15 -11.94
C GLN A 24 18.98 -5.36 -11.14
N MET A 25 19.45 -6.59 -10.99
CA MET A 25 20.75 -6.87 -10.35
C MET A 25 21.92 -6.19 -11.06
N THR A 26 21.84 -6.01 -12.38
CA THR A 26 22.93 -5.37 -13.15
C THR A 26 22.95 -3.85 -13.03
N VAL A 27 21.87 -3.23 -12.56
CA VAL A 27 21.81 -1.77 -12.37
C VAL A 27 22.76 -1.38 -11.23
N PRO A 28 23.70 -0.43 -11.43
CA PRO A 28 24.57 0.03 -10.35
C PRO A 28 23.79 0.58 -9.15
N ASP A 29 24.30 0.45 -7.93
CA ASP A 29 23.61 0.91 -6.72
C ASP A 29 23.28 2.41 -6.75
N ASP A 30 24.18 3.22 -7.31
CA ASP A 30 23.99 4.66 -7.48
C ASP A 30 22.96 5.05 -8.58
N LYS A 31 22.45 4.06 -9.30
CA LYS A 31 21.44 4.22 -10.36
C LYS A 31 20.16 3.47 -10.07
N LEU A 32 20.17 2.62 -9.07
CA LEU A 32 18.99 1.87 -8.66
C LEU A 32 18.12 2.75 -7.75
N LEU A 33 16.84 2.95 -8.14
CA LEU A 33 15.89 3.77 -7.39
C LEU A 33 16.37 5.23 -7.21
N GLU A 34 16.99 5.80 -8.23
CA GLU A 34 17.51 7.17 -8.20
C GLU A 34 16.41 8.24 -8.26
N ASP A 35 15.35 7.97 -9.03
CA ASP A 35 14.22 8.89 -9.15
C ASP A 35 13.39 8.96 -7.86
N TYR A 36 12.76 10.11 -7.63
CA TYR A 36 11.93 10.35 -6.44
C TYR A 36 10.85 9.28 -6.23
N TRP A 37 10.14 8.92 -7.30
CA TRP A 37 9.07 7.92 -7.19
C TRP A 37 9.62 6.51 -7.04
N GLU A 38 10.70 6.20 -7.73
CA GLU A 38 11.40 4.91 -7.60
C GLU A 38 11.92 4.72 -6.19
N ASN A 39 12.62 5.72 -5.64
CA ASN A 39 13.13 5.66 -4.27
C ASN A 39 12.00 5.49 -3.25
N SER A 40 10.91 6.23 -3.42
CA SER A 40 9.79 6.22 -2.48
C SER A 40 9.07 4.88 -2.42
N ARG A 41 8.98 4.15 -3.55
CA ARG A 41 8.16 2.94 -3.71
C ARG A 41 8.96 1.67 -3.97
N GLY A 42 10.23 1.78 -4.28
CA GLY A 42 11.03 0.65 -4.75
C GLY A 42 11.07 -0.53 -3.79
N GLY A 43 11.03 -0.26 -2.50
CA GLY A 43 10.97 -1.28 -1.47
C GLY A 43 9.75 -2.20 -1.53
N ASP A 44 8.64 -1.73 -2.09
CA ASP A 44 7.45 -2.56 -2.28
C ASP A 44 7.71 -3.78 -3.19
N ASN A 45 8.65 -3.67 -4.11
CA ASN A 45 9.02 -4.74 -5.02
C ASN A 45 9.62 -5.97 -4.30
N ILE A 46 10.09 -5.83 -3.06
CA ILE A 46 10.67 -6.93 -2.27
C ILE A 46 9.69 -8.09 -2.12
N ILE A 47 8.39 -7.82 -1.96
CA ILE A 47 7.38 -8.88 -1.85
C ILE A 47 7.28 -9.71 -3.14
N SER A 48 7.39 -9.05 -4.30
CA SER A 48 7.40 -9.74 -5.60
C SER A 48 8.66 -10.58 -5.81
N ILE A 49 9.79 -10.11 -5.29
CA ILE A 49 11.06 -10.85 -5.30
C ILE A 49 10.95 -12.10 -4.43
N TYR A 50 10.38 -12.00 -3.23
CA TYR A 50 10.17 -13.14 -2.35
C TYR A 50 9.17 -14.13 -2.93
N TRP A 51 8.10 -13.65 -3.57
CA TRP A 51 7.18 -14.52 -4.29
C TRP A 51 7.93 -15.36 -5.35
N LEU A 52 8.76 -14.73 -6.16
CA LEU A 52 9.55 -15.45 -7.18
C LEU A 52 10.58 -16.38 -6.54
N TYR A 53 11.24 -15.95 -5.46
CA TYR A 53 12.17 -16.80 -4.71
C TYR A 53 11.50 -18.09 -4.21
N ASN A 54 10.29 -17.99 -3.69
CA ASN A 54 9.53 -19.15 -3.22
C ASN A 54 9.17 -20.13 -4.34
N HIS A 55 9.13 -19.68 -5.59
CA HIS A 55 8.85 -20.52 -6.75
C HIS A 55 10.13 -21.12 -7.37
N THR A 56 11.27 -20.42 -7.30
CA THR A 56 12.48 -20.80 -8.03
C THR A 56 13.62 -21.27 -7.13
N GLY A 57 13.71 -20.74 -5.91
CA GLY A 57 14.85 -20.97 -5.02
C GLY A 57 16.13 -20.22 -5.44
N ASP A 58 16.06 -19.31 -6.39
CA ASP A 58 17.22 -18.61 -6.94
C ASP A 58 17.81 -17.61 -5.93
N ALA A 59 19.00 -17.90 -5.39
CA ALA A 59 19.63 -17.14 -4.30
C ALA A 59 19.87 -15.65 -4.64
N PHE A 60 20.10 -15.30 -5.92
CA PHE A 60 20.31 -13.91 -6.33
C PHE A 60 19.12 -13.00 -6.01
N LEU A 61 17.93 -13.57 -5.87
CA LEU A 61 16.70 -12.81 -5.50
C LEU A 61 16.80 -12.26 -4.08
N LEU A 62 17.40 -13.00 -3.15
CA LEU A 62 17.63 -12.50 -1.79
C LEU A 62 18.68 -11.39 -1.78
N GLU A 63 19.73 -11.50 -2.61
CA GLU A 63 20.72 -10.43 -2.80
C GLU A 63 20.09 -9.18 -3.41
N LEU A 64 19.15 -9.36 -4.36
CA LEU A 64 18.40 -8.25 -4.94
C LEU A 64 17.47 -7.58 -3.92
N ALA A 65 16.80 -8.36 -3.08
CA ALA A 65 15.94 -7.80 -2.03
C ALA A 65 16.76 -6.92 -1.06
N GLU A 66 17.93 -7.39 -0.63
CA GLU A 66 18.86 -6.60 0.18
C GLU A 66 19.30 -5.32 -0.55
N LYS A 67 19.65 -5.43 -1.83
CA LYS A 67 20.05 -4.30 -2.66
C LYS A 67 18.94 -3.25 -2.76
N ILE A 68 17.69 -3.66 -2.96
CA ILE A 68 16.53 -2.78 -3.01
C ILE A 68 16.29 -2.13 -1.66
N HIS A 69 16.32 -2.89 -0.57
CA HIS A 69 16.16 -2.35 0.78
C HIS A 69 17.18 -1.25 1.09
N ARG A 70 18.44 -1.41 0.70
CA ARG A 70 19.48 -0.38 0.91
C ARG A 70 19.27 0.89 0.09
N ASN A 71 18.59 0.79 -1.06
CA ASN A 71 18.44 1.90 -2.00
C ASN A 71 17.05 2.55 -1.98
N THR A 72 16.08 1.94 -1.31
CA THR A 72 14.75 2.56 -1.15
C THR A 72 14.72 3.59 -0.03
N ALA A 73 13.66 4.37 0.05
CA ALA A 73 13.45 5.33 1.14
C ALA A 73 13.46 4.61 2.50
N ASP A 74 14.07 5.26 3.50
CA ASP A 74 14.25 4.70 4.84
C ASP A 74 12.95 4.79 5.67
N TRP A 75 12.17 3.72 5.69
CA TRP A 75 10.96 3.57 6.48
C TRP A 75 11.19 3.07 7.91
N THR A 76 12.44 2.99 8.37
CA THR A 76 12.75 2.52 9.73
C THR A 76 12.63 3.59 10.81
N LYS A 77 12.55 4.86 10.43
CA LYS A 77 12.53 5.99 11.37
C LYS A 77 11.18 6.14 12.05
N SER A 78 11.18 6.14 13.39
CA SER A 78 9.97 6.28 14.21
C SER A 78 9.54 7.74 14.47
N THR A 79 10.33 8.71 14.03
CA THR A 79 10.10 10.14 14.31
C THR A 79 9.73 10.99 13.11
N SER A 80 9.98 10.50 11.91
CA SER A 80 9.68 11.20 10.66
C SER A 80 9.42 10.21 9.54
N LEU A 81 8.51 10.57 8.63
CA LEU A 81 8.30 9.81 7.40
C LEU A 81 9.32 10.21 6.34
N PRO A 82 9.84 9.27 5.55
CA PRO A 82 10.74 9.58 4.44
C PRO A 82 10.00 10.20 3.24
N ASN A 83 8.69 10.06 3.20
CA ASN A 83 7.84 10.54 2.13
C ASN A 83 6.50 11.05 2.71
N TRP A 84 5.87 11.98 2.02
CA TRP A 84 4.64 12.65 2.43
C TRP A 84 3.42 12.28 1.56
N HIS A 85 3.63 11.61 0.43
CA HIS A 85 2.55 11.26 -0.48
C HIS A 85 1.70 10.13 0.10
N ASN A 86 0.39 10.27 0.05
CA ASN A 86 -0.59 9.34 0.65
C ASN A 86 -0.30 7.88 0.28
N VAL A 87 -0.25 7.61 -1.02
CA VAL A 87 -0.07 6.24 -1.53
C VAL A 87 1.28 5.65 -1.12
N ASN A 88 2.35 6.45 -1.15
CA ASN A 88 3.67 5.98 -0.74
C ASN A 88 3.70 5.61 0.74
N ILE A 89 3.00 6.39 1.59
CA ILE A 89 2.87 6.09 3.02
C ILE A 89 2.10 4.78 3.21
N ALA A 90 0.92 4.68 2.60
CA ALA A 90 0.05 3.51 2.75
C ALA A 90 0.68 2.22 2.22
N GLN A 91 1.47 2.31 1.16
CA GLN A 91 2.13 1.18 0.50
C GLN A 91 3.43 0.76 1.21
N CYS A 92 4.23 1.73 1.65
CA CYS A 92 5.63 1.45 1.97
C CYS A 92 5.95 1.43 3.47
N PHE A 93 5.03 1.81 4.37
CA PHE A 93 5.29 1.67 5.81
C PHE A 93 5.59 0.23 6.24
N ARG A 94 5.15 -0.76 5.47
CA ARG A 94 5.38 -2.19 5.71
C ARG A 94 6.72 -2.71 5.16
N GLU A 95 7.45 -1.91 4.40
CA GLU A 95 8.70 -2.34 3.77
C GLU A 95 9.69 -2.97 4.76
N PRO A 96 9.99 -2.35 5.93
CA PRO A 96 10.89 -2.99 6.91
C PRO A 96 10.38 -4.35 7.40
N ALA A 97 9.07 -4.50 7.63
CA ALA A 97 8.49 -5.78 8.02
C ALA A 97 8.61 -6.82 6.90
N THR A 98 8.47 -6.40 5.65
CA THR A 98 8.69 -7.30 4.49
C THR A 98 10.14 -7.79 4.47
N TYR A 99 11.10 -6.89 4.67
CA TYR A 99 12.53 -7.27 4.72
C TYR A 99 12.88 -8.12 5.96
N TYR A 100 12.16 -7.95 7.07
CA TYR A 100 12.28 -8.83 8.24
C TYR A 100 12.10 -10.31 7.89
N MET A 101 11.26 -10.64 6.92
CA MET A 101 11.02 -12.04 6.51
C MET A 101 12.30 -12.75 6.05
N GLN A 102 13.27 -11.99 5.52
CA GLN A 102 14.58 -12.52 5.12
C GLN A 102 15.58 -12.51 6.28
N THR A 103 15.58 -11.45 7.08
CA THR A 103 16.66 -11.21 8.05
C THR A 103 16.40 -11.80 9.43
N GLY A 104 15.13 -11.95 9.81
CA GLY A 104 14.75 -12.26 11.18
C GLY A 104 15.03 -11.14 12.19
N ASP A 105 15.46 -9.95 11.73
CA ASP A 105 15.75 -8.82 12.61
C ASP A 105 14.45 -8.17 13.10
N SER A 106 14.10 -8.44 14.36
CA SER A 106 12.90 -7.91 14.99
C SER A 106 12.84 -6.37 15.04
N ALA A 107 13.97 -5.68 14.88
CA ALA A 107 13.98 -4.22 14.78
C ALA A 107 13.28 -3.75 13.49
N MET A 108 13.41 -4.49 12.40
CA MET A 108 12.72 -4.20 11.13
C MET A 108 11.21 -4.35 11.27
N LEU A 109 10.74 -5.46 11.86
CA LEU A 109 9.33 -5.65 12.14
C LEU A 109 8.77 -4.52 13.02
N LYS A 110 9.46 -4.22 14.12
CA LYS A 110 9.08 -3.14 15.03
C LYS A 110 9.07 -1.77 14.36
N ALA A 111 9.93 -1.54 13.36
CA ALA A 111 9.98 -0.29 12.63
C ALA A 111 8.65 -0.04 11.88
N SER A 112 8.09 -1.02 11.19
CA SER A 112 6.79 -0.89 10.50
C SER A 112 5.66 -0.55 11.47
N TYR A 113 5.59 -1.19 12.64
CA TYR A 113 4.61 -0.82 13.67
C TYR A 113 4.82 0.62 14.17
N ASN A 114 6.05 1.02 14.40
CA ASN A 114 6.36 2.38 14.85
C ASN A 114 5.95 3.43 13.81
N VAL A 115 6.21 3.16 12.53
CA VAL A 115 5.81 4.05 11.43
C VAL A 115 4.29 4.11 11.31
N HIS A 116 3.59 2.97 11.39
CA HIS A 116 2.13 2.95 11.41
C HIS A 116 1.58 3.77 12.60
N HIS A 117 2.12 3.62 13.79
CA HIS A 117 1.74 4.44 14.95
C HIS A 117 2.07 5.93 14.75
N LEU A 118 3.19 6.25 14.11
CA LEU A 118 3.54 7.63 13.76
C LEU A 118 2.49 8.24 12.81
N ILE A 119 2.12 7.50 11.77
CA ILE A 119 1.10 7.92 10.80
C ILE A 119 -0.23 8.18 11.51
N ARG A 120 -0.71 7.22 12.27
CA ARG A 120 -1.99 7.31 13.00
C ARG A 120 -2.01 8.47 14.00
N ARG A 121 -0.93 8.67 14.74
CA ARG A 121 -0.81 9.76 15.71
C ARG A 121 -0.75 11.14 15.03
N THR A 122 -0.11 11.24 13.89
CA THR A 122 0.18 12.52 13.23
C THR A 122 -0.91 12.94 12.24
N PHE A 123 -1.51 11.98 11.52
CA PHE A 123 -2.43 12.24 10.41
C PHE A 123 -3.75 11.46 10.51
N GLY A 124 -3.86 10.53 11.45
CA GLY A 124 -4.91 9.53 11.54
C GLY A 124 -6.22 9.99 12.15
N GLN A 125 -6.72 11.15 11.76
CA GLN A 125 -7.93 11.74 12.34
C GLN A 125 -9.15 11.69 11.40
N VAL A 126 -9.05 10.94 10.31
CA VAL A 126 -10.14 10.82 9.34
C VAL A 126 -11.00 9.60 9.69
N PRO A 127 -12.32 9.74 9.81
CA PRO A 127 -13.22 8.61 10.04
C PRO A 127 -13.09 7.53 8.96
N GLY A 128 -13.27 6.27 9.35
CA GLY A 128 -13.24 5.13 8.42
C GLY A 128 -11.87 4.49 8.26
N GLY A 129 -10.99 4.62 9.27
CA GLY A 129 -9.73 3.89 9.35
C GLY A 129 -8.51 4.58 8.73
N MET A 130 -8.71 5.58 7.90
CA MET A 130 -7.61 6.23 7.18
C MET A 130 -6.98 7.39 7.94
N PHE A 131 -5.80 7.79 7.49
CA PHE A 131 -5.13 9.02 7.89
C PHE A 131 -5.40 10.14 6.88
N GLY A 132 -5.37 11.38 7.35
CA GLY A 132 -5.63 12.54 6.50
C GLY A 132 -4.49 12.82 5.53
N ALA A 133 -4.72 12.54 4.26
CA ALA A 133 -3.83 12.88 3.16
C ALA A 133 -4.60 12.86 1.84
N ASP A 134 -4.88 14.01 1.28
CA ASP A 134 -5.48 14.14 -0.04
C ASP A 134 -4.55 13.59 -1.14
N GLU A 135 -3.51 14.27 -1.49
CA GLU A 135 -2.30 13.76 -2.15
C GLU A 135 -1.17 13.70 -1.12
N ASN A 136 -1.25 14.56 -0.10
CA ASN A 136 -0.15 14.83 0.81
C ASN A 136 -0.58 14.78 2.26
N ALA A 137 0.17 14.04 3.07
CA ALA A 137 0.13 14.18 4.51
C ALA A 137 0.91 15.42 4.93
N ARG A 138 0.31 16.31 5.71
CA ARG A 138 0.88 17.61 6.08
C ARG A 138 1.07 17.72 7.58
N LEU A 139 2.31 17.94 8.02
CA LEU A 139 2.61 18.18 9.42
C LEU A 139 1.90 19.43 9.94
N GLY A 140 1.38 19.33 11.16
CA GLY A 140 0.70 20.46 11.82
C GLY A 140 -0.70 20.75 11.31
N TYR A 141 -1.19 20.00 10.34
CA TYR A 141 -2.55 20.10 9.85
C TYR A 141 -3.35 18.88 10.26
N ILE A 142 -4.11 19.02 11.32
CA ILE A 142 -5.01 17.97 11.85
C ILE A 142 -6.42 18.51 11.76
N ASP A 143 -7.12 18.15 10.70
CA ASP A 143 -8.51 18.55 10.48
C ASP A 143 -9.32 17.30 10.09
N PRO A 144 -10.40 16.95 10.82
CA PRO A 144 -11.21 15.77 10.53
C PRO A 144 -11.97 15.88 9.21
N ARG A 145 -11.92 17.03 8.53
CA ARG A 145 -12.46 17.22 7.18
C ARG A 145 -11.44 16.93 6.10
N GLN A 146 -10.23 16.51 6.45
CA GLN A 146 -9.21 16.18 5.45
C GLN A 146 -9.71 15.12 4.47
N GLY A 147 -9.25 15.28 3.24
CA GLY A 147 -9.47 14.28 2.20
C GLY A 147 -8.53 13.09 2.34
N VAL A 148 -8.94 12.00 1.75
CA VAL A 148 -8.15 10.78 1.58
C VAL A 148 -8.17 10.41 0.12
N GLU A 149 -6.99 10.21 -0.45
CA GLU A 149 -6.85 9.74 -1.83
C GLU A 149 -7.30 8.27 -1.94
N THR A 150 -8.07 7.95 -2.97
CA THR A 150 -8.60 6.60 -3.16
C THR A 150 -7.51 5.55 -3.37
N CYS A 151 -6.40 5.88 -4.03
CA CYS A 151 -5.27 4.95 -4.13
C CYS A 151 -4.74 4.56 -2.75
N GLY A 152 -4.67 5.51 -1.80
CA GLY A 152 -4.24 5.23 -0.45
C GLY A 152 -5.16 4.27 0.30
N LEU A 153 -6.47 4.31 0.04
CA LEU A 153 -7.42 3.33 0.60
C LEU A 153 -7.07 1.91 0.18
N VAL A 154 -6.84 1.74 -1.12
CA VAL A 154 -6.52 0.42 -1.72
C VAL A 154 -5.18 -0.10 -1.21
N GLU A 155 -4.16 0.73 -1.22
CA GLU A 155 -2.81 0.33 -0.78
C GLU A 155 -2.73 0.10 0.73
N GLN A 156 -3.56 0.80 1.52
CA GLN A 156 -3.67 0.53 2.95
C GLN A 156 -4.25 -0.85 3.21
N MET A 157 -5.34 -1.21 2.52
CA MET A 157 -5.94 -2.55 2.62
C MET A 157 -4.93 -3.63 2.26
N ALA A 158 -4.23 -3.50 1.13
CA ALA A 158 -3.19 -4.44 0.71
C ALA A 158 -2.06 -4.55 1.75
N SER A 159 -1.63 -3.42 2.32
CA SER A 159 -0.59 -3.40 3.34
C SER A 159 -1.02 -4.08 4.64
N ASP A 160 -2.25 -3.84 5.08
CA ASP A 160 -2.81 -4.46 6.28
C ASP A 160 -2.89 -5.98 6.12
N GLU A 161 -3.37 -6.47 4.98
CA GLU A 161 -3.43 -7.89 4.68
C GLU A 161 -2.06 -8.57 4.63
N ILE A 162 -1.09 -7.91 4.00
CA ILE A 162 0.29 -8.39 3.96
C ILE A 162 0.90 -8.43 5.37
N MET A 163 0.66 -7.40 6.18
CA MET A 163 1.11 -7.37 7.57
C MET A 163 0.42 -8.47 8.40
N LEU A 164 -0.86 -8.73 8.19
CA LEU A 164 -1.57 -9.85 8.82
C LEU A 164 -0.94 -11.19 8.45
N CYS A 165 -0.67 -11.43 7.17
CA CYS A 165 -0.03 -12.66 6.70
C CYS A 165 1.37 -12.86 7.32
N MET A 166 2.14 -11.79 7.50
CA MET A 166 3.49 -11.88 8.06
C MET A 166 3.51 -12.03 9.59
N THR A 167 2.53 -11.47 10.29
CA THR A 167 2.57 -11.33 11.75
C THR A 167 1.54 -12.16 12.48
N GLY A 168 0.41 -12.46 11.86
CA GLY A 168 -0.76 -13.05 12.52
C GLY A 168 -1.44 -12.12 13.53
N ASP A 169 -1.08 -10.83 13.54
CA ASP A 169 -1.65 -9.86 14.49
C ASP A 169 -3.04 -9.41 14.02
N PRO A 170 -4.11 -9.70 14.77
CA PRO A 170 -5.49 -9.37 14.38
C PRO A 170 -5.74 -7.86 14.25
N MET A 171 -4.89 -7.01 14.80
CA MET A 171 -4.96 -5.55 14.62
C MET A 171 -5.00 -5.18 13.13
N TRP A 172 -4.26 -5.89 12.30
CA TRP A 172 -4.21 -5.61 10.86
C TRP A 172 -5.50 -6.03 10.16
N ALA A 173 -6.10 -7.14 10.58
CA ALA A 173 -7.41 -7.57 10.08
C ALA A 173 -8.50 -6.53 10.42
N GLU A 174 -8.57 -6.11 11.68
CA GLU A 174 -9.54 -5.10 12.14
C GLU A 174 -9.38 -3.78 11.40
N HIS A 175 -8.14 -3.34 11.18
CA HIS A 175 -7.87 -2.09 10.46
C HIS A 175 -8.24 -2.21 8.97
N CYS A 176 -7.90 -3.32 8.33
CA CYS A 176 -8.29 -3.60 6.95
C CYS A 176 -9.83 -3.56 6.78
N GLU A 177 -10.57 -4.21 7.68
CA GLU A 177 -12.04 -4.18 7.69
C GLU A 177 -12.60 -2.77 7.87
N GLU A 178 -12.01 -1.99 8.79
CA GLU A 178 -12.44 -0.60 9.01
C GLU A 178 -12.33 0.21 7.72
N VAL A 179 -11.23 0.06 6.98
CA VAL A 179 -11.03 0.74 5.68
C VAL A 179 -11.97 0.18 4.62
N ALA A 180 -12.06 -1.15 4.49
CA ALA A 180 -12.83 -1.85 3.46
C ALA A 180 -14.32 -1.55 3.50
N PHE A 181 -14.91 -1.44 4.70
CA PHE A 181 -16.34 -1.26 4.86
C PHE A 181 -16.78 0.18 5.18
N ASN A 182 -15.85 1.09 5.39
CA ASN A 182 -16.17 2.50 5.64
C ASN A 182 -15.58 3.43 4.58
N SER A 183 -14.26 3.60 4.54
CA SER A 183 -13.62 4.56 3.65
C SER A 183 -13.66 4.16 2.18
N TYR A 184 -13.40 2.89 1.89
CA TYR A 184 -13.30 2.42 0.51
C TYR A 184 -14.63 2.46 -0.26
N PRO A 185 -15.79 2.03 0.29
CA PRO A 185 -17.07 2.17 -0.40
C PRO A 185 -17.46 3.64 -0.63
N ALA A 186 -17.05 4.54 0.27
CA ALA A 186 -17.33 5.96 0.13
C ALA A 186 -16.58 6.61 -1.05
N ALA A 187 -15.57 5.96 -1.63
CA ALA A 187 -14.89 6.45 -2.82
C ALA A 187 -15.78 6.40 -4.07
N VAL A 188 -16.85 5.61 -4.08
CA VAL A 188 -17.73 5.43 -5.25
C VAL A 188 -19.08 6.06 -4.97
N MET A 189 -19.69 6.64 -6.01
CA MET A 189 -21.08 7.07 -5.93
C MET A 189 -22.02 5.87 -5.76
N PRO A 190 -23.16 6.01 -5.05
CA PRO A 190 -24.09 4.90 -4.83
C PRO A 190 -24.62 4.23 -6.11
N ASP A 191 -24.62 4.95 -7.22
CA ASP A 191 -25.04 4.45 -8.53
C ASP A 191 -23.86 3.89 -9.37
N PHE A 192 -22.65 3.85 -8.81
CA PHE A 192 -21.40 3.40 -9.43
C PHE A 192 -21.01 4.14 -10.71
N LYS A 193 -21.55 5.34 -10.96
CA LYS A 193 -21.24 6.09 -12.19
C LYS A 193 -20.06 7.05 -12.06
N ALA A 194 -19.59 7.29 -10.85
CA ALA A 194 -18.46 8.15 -10.60
C ALA A 194 -17.63 7.66 -9.43
N LEU A 195 -16.32 7.88 -9.53
CA LEU A 195 -15.33 7.65 -8.49
C LEU A 195 -14.88 9.00 -7.95
N ARG A 196 -14.78 9.11 -6.64
CA ARG A 196 -14.09 10.22 -5.99
C ARG A 196 -12.60 9.93 -6.00
N TYR A 197 -11.82 10.82 -6.60
CA TYR A 197 -10.36 10.76 -6.46
C TYR A 197 -9.97 10.99 -5.00
N ILE A 198 -10.61 11.98 -4.36
CA ILE A 198 -10.44 12.27 -2.94
C ILE A 198 -11.79 12.16 -2.25
N THR A 199 -11.83 11.35 -1.20
CA THR A 199 -12.98 11.22 -0.31
C THR A 199 -12.76 12.10 0.93
N CYS A 200 -13.75 12.95 1.25
CA CYS A 200 -13.72 13.80 2.44
C CYS A 200 -14.90 13.40 3.35
N PRO A 201 -14.71 12.55 4.35
CA PRO A 201 -15.79 11.93 5.12
C PRO A 201 -16.72 12.92 5.82
N ASN A 202 -16.20 14.07 6.21
CA ASN A 202 -16.99 15.10 6.93
C ASN A 202 -17.46 16.25 6.01
N HIS A 203 -17.45 16.07 4.70
CA HIS A 203 -18.01 17.02 3.77
C HIS A 203 -19.44 16.63 3.38
N THR A 204 -20.31 17.61 3.31
CA THR A 204 -21.74 17.43 2.95
C THR A 204 -21.97 17.42 1.44
N VAL A 205 -20.99 17.89 0.67
CA VAL A 205 -21.07 18.02 -0.79
C VAL A 205 -19.91 17.30 -1.44
N SER A 206 -20.19 16.51 -2.46
CA SER A 206 -19.19 15.85 -3.29
C SER A 206 -19.48 16.17 -4.76
N ASP A 207 -18.68 17.04 -5.33
CA ASP A 207 -18.79 17.47 -6.73
C ASP A 207 -17.38 17.63 -7.35
N SER A 208 -17.29 18.22 -8.52
CA SER A 208 -16.01 18.44 -9.22
C SER A 208 -15.20 19.63 -8.69
N LYS A 209 -15.67 20.34 -7.65
CA LYS A 209 -14.96 21.48 -7.07
C LYS A 209 -14.06 21.03 -5.93
N ASN A 210 -13.04 21.83 -5.65
CA ASN A 210 -12.22 21.63 -4.47
C ASN A 210 -12.94 22.20 -3.23
N HIS A 211 -13.37 21.33 -2.34
CA HIS A 211 -13.97 21.68 -1.05
C HIS A 211 -13.03 21.49 0.13
N HIS A 212 -11.77 21.24 -0.13
CA HIS A 212 -10.81 20.91 0.90
C HIS A 212 -10.54 22.13 1.80
N PRO A 213 -10.66 22.01 3.13
CA PRO A 213 -10.56 23.12 4.05
C PRO A 213 -9.11 23.64 4.16
N GLY A 214 -8.80 24.69 3.40
CA GLY A 214 -7.49 25.37 3.46
C GLY A 214 -6.34 24.65 2.78
N ILE A 215 -6.58 23.51 2.12
CA ILE A 215 -5.57 22.79 1.34
C ILE A 215 -5.98 22.78 -0.12
N ASP A 216 -5.07 23.23 -0.98
CA ASP A 216 -5.25 23.21 -2.43
C ASP A 216 -4.57 21.95 -3.00
N ASN A 217 -5.35 20.98 -3.47
CA ASN A 217 -4.83 19.82 -4.16
C ASN A 217 -5.02 19.89 -5.68
N ARG A 218 -5.59 20.96 -6.20
CA ARG A 218 -5.81 21.27 -7.64
C ARG A 218 -6.50 20.16 -8.44
N GLY A 219 -7.14 19.20 -7.76
CA GLY A 219 -7.80 18.09 -8.40
C GLY A 219 -9.32 18.13 -8.23
N PRO A 220 -10.10 17.58 -9.17
CA PRO A 220 -11.51 17.37 -8.96
C PRO A 220 -11.74 16.27 -7.93
N PHE A 221 -12.66 16.49 -6.99
CA PHE A 221 -13.07 15.48 -6.02
C PHE A 221 -13.76 14.28 -6.65
N LEU A 222 -14.42 14.47 -7.78
CA LEU A 222 -15.02 13.40 -8.57
C LEU A 222 -14.29 13.20 -9.87
N SER A 223 -13.98 11.96 -10.16
CA SER A 223 -13.54 11.52 -11.48
C SER A 223 -14.72 10.89 -12.20
N MET A 224 -15.36 11.65 -13.06
CA MET A 224 -16.57 11.22 -13.79
C MET A 224 -16.26 10.44 -15.08
N ASN A 225 -15.02 10.51 -15.55
CA ASN A 225 -14.64 9.97 -16.85
C ASN A 225 -13.85 8.67 -16.68
N PRO A 226 -14.41 7.52 -17.09
CA PRO A 226 -13.70 6.24 -17.04
C PRO A 226 -12.47 6.17 -17.96
N PHE A 227 -12.34 7.10 -18.89
CA PHE A 227 -11.17 7.20 -19.80
C PHE A 227 -10.10 8.16 -19.31
N SER A 228 -10.29 8.78 -18.14
CA SER A 228 -9.24 9.56 -17.52
C SER A 228 -8.11 8.65 -17.08
N SER A 229 -6.87 9.03 -17.38
CA SER A 229 -5.68 8.25 -17.02
C SER A 229 -5.19 8.50 -15.59
N ARG A 230 -6.07 8.90 -14.67
CA ARG A 230 -5.71 9.12 -13.28
C ARG A 230 -5.57 7.80 -12.53
N CYS A 231 -4.58 7.72 -11.64
CA CYS A 231 -4.24 6.51 -10.90
C CYS A 231 -5.41 5.89 -10.13
N CYS A 232 -6.20 6.69 -9.41
CA CYS A 232 -7.31 6.20 -8.59
C CYS A 232 -8.38 5.43 -9.36
N GLN A 233 -8.60 5.76 -10.63
CA GLN A 233 -9.58 5.04 -11.46
C GLN A 233 -9.14 3.62 -11.78
N HIS A 234 -7.85 3.41 -11.91
CA HIS A 234 -7.28 2.07 -12.14
C HIS A 234 -7.15 1.31 -10.82
N ASN A 235 -6.58 1.95 -9.79
CA ASN A 235 -6.28 1.30 -8.53
C ASN A 235 -7.52 0.93 -7.72
N HIS A 236 -8.60 1.71 -7.82
CA HIS A 236 -9.85 1.38 -7.13
C HIS A 236 -10.33 -0.05 -7.45
N ALA A 237 -10.18 -0.50 -8.68
CA ALA A 237 -10.62 -1.84 -9.08
C ALA A 237 -9.86 -2.99 -8.37
N GLN A 238 -8.75 -2.69 -7.71
CA GLN A 238 -7.94 -3.68 -7.00
C GLN A 238 -8.38 -3.88 -5.54
N GLY A 239 -9.15 -2.96 -4.96
CA GLY A 239 -9.48 -2.99 -3.54
C GLY A 239 -10.26 -4.23 -3.09
N TRP A 240 -11.38 -4.54 -3.73
CA TRP A 240 -12.12 -5.76 -3.41
C TRP A 240 -11.38 -7.05 -3.77
N PRO A 241 -10.65 -7.15 -4.90
CA PRO A 241 -9.74 -8.27 -5.13
C PRO A 241 -8.72 -8.48 -4.00
N TYR A 242 -8.03 -7.45 -3.54
CA TYR A 242 -7.09 -7.56 -2.43
C TYR A 242 -7.77 -8.08 -1.16
N PHE A 243 -8.83 -7.42 -0.73
CA PHE A 243 -9.59 -7.83 0.46
C PHE A 243 -10.08 -9.28 0.38
N SER A 244 -10.55 -9.71 -0.80
CA SER A 244 -11.07 -11.07 -0.99
C SER A 244 -9.98 -12.14 -1.00
N GLU A 245 -8.79 -11.82 -1.47
CA GLU A 245 -7.67 -12.75 -1.58
C GLU A 245 -7.24 -13.30 -0.21
N HIS A 246 -7.39 -12.49 0.83
CA HIS A 246 -6.93 -12.81 2.17
C HIS A 246 -8.06 -12.98 3.21
N LEU A 247 -9.30 -13.10 2.76
CA LEU A 247 -10.44 -13.36 3.66
C LEU A 247 -10.25 -14.61 4.52
N VAL A 248 -9.55 -15.59 4.00
CA VAL A 248 -9.27 -16.86 4.67
C VAL A 248 -7.78 -17.15 4.58
N LEU A 249 -7.14 -17.27 5.73
CA LEU A 249 -5.73 -17.57 5.84
C LEU A 249 -5.52 -18.91 6.56
N ALA A 250 -4.55 -19.70 6.09
CA ALA A 250 -4.09 -20.89 6.80
C ALA A 250 -3.14 -20.47 7.94
N THR A 251 -3.23 -21.15 9.07
CA THR A 251 -2.30 -20.97 10.19
C THR A 251 -1.26 -22.10 10.23
N PRO A 252 -0.07 -21.87 10.83
CA PRO A 252 0.99 -22.88 10.89
C PRO A 252 0.60 -24.18 11.60
N ASP A 253 -0.43 -24.16 12.44
CA ASP A 253 -0.97 -25.30 13.19
C ASP A 253 -2.12 -26.03 12.45
N ASN A 254 -2.26 -25.81 11.13
CA ASN A 254 -3.34 -26.29 10.27
C ASN A 254 -4.73 -25.77 10.65
N GLY A 255 -4.80 -24.66 11.35
CA GLY A 255 -6.03 -23.91 11.58
C GLY A 255 -6.39 -22.99 10.42
N ILE A 256 -7.48 -22.26 10.60
CA ILE A 256 -7.98 -21.25 9.67
C ILE A 256 -8.15 -19.94 10.42
N CYS A 257 -7.58 -18.86 9.88
CA CYS A 257 -7.88 -17.51 10.29
C CYS A 257 -8.86 -16.90 9.28
N LEU A 258 -9.93 -16.28 9.77
CA LEU A 258 -10.87 -15.51 8.96
C LEU A 258 -10.61 -14.02 9.20
N LEU A 259 -10.52 -13.26 8.13
CA LEU A 259 -10.41 -11.80 8.22
C LEU A 259 -11.72 -11.18 8.71
N TYR A 260 -12.84 -11.87 8.44
CA TYR A 260 -14.19 -11.43 8.84
C TYR A 260 -14.72 -12.31 9.98
N THR A 261 -15.21 -11.66 11.04
CA THR A 261 -15.96 -12.31 12.14
C THR A 261 -17.30 -11.66 12.36
#